data_25108da693c072d479f5222f37f348a8
#
_entry.id   25108da693c072d479f5222f37f348a8
#
_cell.length_a   1.000
_cell.length_b   1.000
_cell.length_c   1.000
_cell.angle_alpha   90.00
_cell.angle_beta   90.00
_cell.angle_gamma   90.00
#
_symmetry.space_group_name_H-M   'P 1'
#
loop_
_entity.id
_entity.type
_entity.pdbx_description
1 polymer ?
#
loop_
_entity_poly.entity_id
_entity_poly.type
_entity_poly.pdbx_seq_one_letter_code
_entity_poly.pdbx_strand_id
1 'polypeptide(L)'
;MGEARQARPARILIADDDPGTRELLTAMVEGLGHEAVAVPDGVAALAAITANPPDLVLSDVSMPGLNGFELCRRLKVDPRTRLIPVVLITGIGEEFKVQAIEAGADDFFVKPFTPADLRVRIRVALRTKAFTDELESAEAVLCTLAKSIEAKDPYTEGHCERLAEYAVSLGRALAMREEDLTALRRGGYLHDLGKVAVPEAILLKAGPFTPEERAIMQRHPVVGEEICRPLHSLQAVLPIIRHHHENQDGSGYPDGLRGEDVPLTARILQVVDVYDALTTDRPYRPALTTVTALETIEAEAQQGWRDERIVRAFRHLVNGKR
;
A
#
# COMPACT_ATOMS: atom_id res chain seq x y z
N MET A 1 -13.51 -0.83 -33.99
CA MET A 1 -12.41 -1.78 -34.07
C MET A 1 -11.21 -1.10 -33.45
N GLY A 2 -10.99 -1.32 -32.15
CA GLY A 2 -9.84 -0.75 -31.43
C GLY A 2 -8.63 -1.62 -31.71
N GLU A 3 -7.58 -1.01 -32.24
CA GLU A 3 -6.26 -1.64 -32.33
C GLU A 3 -5.84 -2.08 -30.93
N ALA A 4 -5.70 -3.39 -30.76
CA ALA A 4 -5.12 -3.94 -29.55
C ALA A 4 -3.70 -3.35 -29.45
N ARG A 5 -3.48 -2.49 -28.44
CA ARG A 5 -2.13 -2.08 -28.04
C ARG A 5 -1.30 -3.36 -27.97
N GLN A 6 -0.33 -3.54 -28.87
CA GLN A 6 0.64 -4.62 -28.76
C GLN A 6 1.31 -4.46 -27.40
N ALA A 7 0.92 -5.32 -26.46
CA ALA A 7 1.55 -5.35 -25.15
C ALA A 7 3.03 -5.67 -25.37
N ARG A 8 3.91 -4.97 -24.64
CA ARG A 8 5.35 -5.28 -24.65
C ARG A 8 5.57 -6.77 -24.38
N PRO A 9 6.58 -7.42 -24.95
CA PRO A 9 6.97 -8.75 -24.55
C PRO A 9 7.13 -8.82 -23.03
N ALA A 10 6.42 -9.74 -22.39
CA ALA A 10 6.55 -9.96 -20.96
C ALA A 10 7.77 -10.86 -20.69
N ARG A 11 8.46 -10.61 -19.58
CA ARG A 11 9.58 -11.44 -19.13
C ARG A 11 9.04 -12.54 -18.22
N ILE A 12 9.18 -13.80 -18.65
CA ILE A 12 8.67 -14.98 -17.93
C ILE A 12 9.84 -15.82 -17.47
N LEU A 13 9.95 -16.00 -16.14
CA LEU A 13 10.96 -16.89 -15.56
C LEU A 13 10.40 -18.31 -15.48
N ILE A 14 11.21 -19.27 -15.92
CA ILE A 14 10.92 -20.73 -15.93
C ILE A 14 11.93 -21.43 -15.01
N ALA A 15 11.44 -22.04 -13.94
CA ALA A 15 12.24 -22.83 -13.03
C ALA A 15 11.78 -24.29 -13.09
N ASP A 16 12.64 -25.18 -13.56
CA ASP A 16 12.37 -26.63 -13.66
C ASP A 16 13.73 -27.36 -13.68
N ASP A 17 13.88 -28.46 -12.98
CA ASP A 17 15.17 -29.19 -12.92
C ASP A 17 15.40 -30.10 -14.14
N ASP A 18 14.34 -30.46 -14.88
CA ASP A 18 14.47 -31.22 -16.12
C ASP A 18 14.83 -30.32 -17.32
N PRO A 19 15.99 -30.52 -17.95
CA PRO A 19 16.42 -29.73 -19.10
C PRO A 19 15.43 -29.76 -20.28
N GLY A 20 14.81 -30.93 -20.54
CA GLY A 20 13.86 -31.09 -21.63
C GLY A 20 12.59 -30.29 -21.41
N THR A 21 12.07 -30.28 -20.18
CA THR A 21 10.91 -29.47 -19.80
C THR A 21 11.23 -27.98 -19.91
N ARG A 22 12.42 -27.55 -19.43
CA ARG A 22 12.85 -26.15 -19.57
C ARG A 22 12.91 -25.70 -21.04
N GLU A 23 13.51 -26.52 -21.93
CA GLU A 23 13.59 -26.22 -23.36
C GLU A 23 12.20 -26.13 -23.99
N LEU A 24 11.31 -27.06 -23.68
CA LEU A 24 9.94 -27.08 -24.15
C LEU A 24 9.16 -25.82 -23.71
N LEU A 25 9.22 -25.49 -22.42
CA LEU A 25 8.54 -24.30 -21.87
C LEU A 25 9.10 -23.01 -22.47
N THR A 26 10.41 -22.93 -22.63
CA THR A 26 11.08 -21.78 -23.28
C THR A 26 10.54 -21.59 -24.71
N ALA A 27 10.56 -22.63 -25.52
CA ALA A 27 10.04 -22.56 -26.90
C ALA A 27 8.54 -22.16 -26.95
N MET A 28 7.73 -22.67 -26.00
CA MET A 28 6.32 -22.29 -25.89
C MET A 28 6.14 -20.81 -25.52
N VAL A 29 6.88 -20.30 -24.55
CA VAL A 29 6.84 -18.90 -24.09
C VAL A 29 7.27 -17.95 -25.20
N GLU A 30 8.39 -18.26 -25.87
CA GLU A 30 8.91 -17.48 -27.02
C GLU A 30 7.94 -17.52 -28.21
N GLY A 31 7.32 -18.68 -28.46
CA GLY A 31 6.27 -18.83 -29.48
C GLY A 31 5.02 -18.01 -29.23
N LEU A 32 4.81 -17.55 -27.98
CA LEU A 32 3.74 -16.60 -27.59
C LEU A 32 4.18 -15.14 -27.71
N GLY A 33 5.43 -14.86 -28.07
CA GLY A 33 5.97 -13.51 -28.21
C GLY A 33 6.48 -12.89 -26.90
N HIS A 34 6.82 -13.74 -25.91
CA HIS A 34 7.36 -13.30 -24.62
C HIS A 34 8.85 -13.65 -24.50
N GLU A 35 9.56 -12.98 -23.59
CA GLU A 35 10.94 -13.28 -23.21
C GLU A 35 10.96 -14.42 -22.18
N ALA A 36 11.70 -15.50 -22.44
CA ALA A 36 11.88 -16.60 -21.52
C ALA A 36 13.24 -16.55 -20.83
N VAL A 37 13.25 -16.70 -19.50
CA VAL A 37 14.47 -16.85 -18.68
C VAL A 37 14.38 -18.18 -17.95
N ALA A 38 15.15 -19.18 -18.40
CA ALA A 38 15.10 -20.52 -17.86
C ALA A 38 16.24 -20.78 -16.86
N VAL A 39 15.90 -21.36 -15.71
CA VAL A 39 16.83 -21.67 -14.62
C VAL A 39 16.60 -23.09 -14.08
N PRO A 40 17.63 -23.77 -13.56
CA PRO A 40 17.54 -25.20 -13.24
C PRO A 40 16.90 -25.51 -11.87
N ASP A 41 16.76 -24.53 -10.98
CA ASP A 41 16.29 -24.77 -9.62
C ASP A 41 15.74 -23.49 -8.96
N GLY A 42 15.13 -23.64 -7.78
CA GLY A 42 14.54 -22.53 -7.04
C GLY A 42 15.57 -21.53 -6.50
N VAL A 43 16.82 -21.92 -6.25
CA VAL A 43 17.87 -21.02 -5.77
C VAL A 43 18.30 -20.09 -6.89
N ALA A 44 18.54 -20.64 -8.07
CA ALA A 44 18.84 -19.87 -9.28
C ALA A 44 17.64 -18.96 -9.65
N ALA A 45 16.41 -19.45 -9.49
CA ALA A 45 15.20 -18.66 -9.69
C ALA A 45 15.16 -17.43 -8.77
N LEU A 46 15.36 -17.61 -7.48
CA LEU A 46 15.35 -16.52 -6.50
C LEU A 46 16.44 -15.49 -6.80
N ALA A 47 17.64 -15.92 -7.17
CA ALA A 47 18.73 -15.03 -7.58
C ALA A 47 18.38 -14.22 -8.84
N ALA A 48 17.82 -14.87 -9.86
CA ALA A 48 17.41 -14.22 -11.11
C ALA A 48 16.27 -13.22 -10.90
N ILE A 49 15.27 -13.54 -10.04
CA ILE A 49 14.16 -12.66 -9.68
C ILE A 49 14.66 -11.43 -8.92
N THR A 50 15.59 -11.63 -7.99
CA THR A 50 16.16 -10.52 -7.20
C THR A 50 16.97 -9.57 -8.08
N ALA A 51 17.69 -10.07 -9.05
CA ALA A 51 18.50 -9.27 -9.97
C ALA A 51 17.63 -8.48 -10.97
N ASN A 52 16.61 -9.11 -11.52
CA ASN A 52 15.69 -8.51 -12.49
C ASN A 52 14.32 -9.20 -12.39
N PRO A 53 13.33 -8.57 -11.71
CA PRO A 53 12.01 -9.16 -11.49
C PRO A 53 11.27 -9.47 -12.79
N PRO A 54 10.70 -10.70 -12.95
CA PRO A 54 9.91 -11.08 -14.12
C PRO A 54 8.46 -10.61 -13.98
N ASP A 55 7.72 -10.64 -15.10
CA ASP A 55 6.28 -10.38 -15.13
C ASP A 55 5.46 -11.62 -14.71
N LEU A 56 6.07 -12.83 -14.75
CA LEU A 56 5.46 -14.11 -14.37
C LEU A 56 6.55 -15.12 -14.02
N VAL A 57 6.28 -15.96 -13.02
CA VAL A 57 7.10 -17.14 -12.70
C VAL A 57 6.32 -18.40 -13.02
N LEU A 58 6.88 -19.27 -13.83
CA LEU A 58 6.47 -20.67 -14.04
C LEU A 58 7.47 -21.55 -13.30
N SER A 59 7.03 -22.29 -12.28
CA SER A 59 7.94 -23.08 -11.47
C SER A 59 7.47 -24.53 -11.36
N ASP A 60 8.34 -25.47 -11.65
CA ASP A 60 8.11 -26.84 -11.22
C ASP A 60 8.07 -26.88 -9.68
N VAL A 61 7.25 -27.79 -9.17
CA VAL A 61 7.15 -28.04 -7.72
C VAL A 61 8.33 -28.85 -7.22
N SER A 62 8.73 -29.86 -7.98
CA SER A 62 9.71 -30.88 -7.55
C SER A 62 11.12 -30.54 -8.03
N MET A 63 11.77 -29.57 -7.41
CA MET A 63 13.14 -29.18 -7.72
C MET A 63 14.07 -29.47 -6.53
N PRO A 64 15.36 -29.78 -6.78
CA PRO A 64 16.34 -29.98 -5.71
C PRO A 64 16.64 -28.68 -4.96
N GLY A 65 16.93 -28.79 -3.68
CA GLY A 65 17.26 -27.66 -2.82
C GLY A 65 16.04 -26.83 -2.45
N LEU A 66 15.75 -25.78 -3.19
CA LEU A 66 14.57 -24.94 -3.01
C LEU A 66 13.46 -25.38 -3.96
N ASN A 67 12.42 -26.05 -3.44
CA ASN A 67 11.28 -26.50 -4.24
C ASN A 67 10.33 -25.34 -4.61
N GLY A 68 9.40 -25.59 -5.57
CA GLY A 68 8.51 -24.56 -6.07
C GLY A 68 7.56 -23.97 -5.02
N PHE A 69 7.10 -24.76 -4.06
CA PHE A 69 6.25 -24.23 -2.96
C PHE A 69 7.01 -23.26 -2.06
N GLU A 70 8.23 -23.60 -1.72
CA GLU A 70 9.05 -22.73 -0.87
C GLU A 70 9.50 -21.47 -1.61
N LEU A 71 9.83 -21.59 -2.91
CA LEU A 71 10.09 -20.45 -3.78
C LEU A 71 8.87 -19.51 -3.79
N CYS A 72 7.67 -20.06 -4.01
CA CYS A 72 6.41 -19.29 -4.02
C CYS A 72 6.20 -18.56 -2.70
N ARG A 73 6.29 -19.24 -1.55
CA ARG A 73 6.13 -18.62 -0.23
C ARG A 73 7.10 -17.45 -0.03
N ARG A 74 8.38 -17.61 -0.39
CA ARG A 74 9.37 -16.52 -0.27
C ARG A 74 9.01 -15.33 -1.13
N LEU A 75 8.58 -15.56 -2.36
CA LEU A 75 8.16 -14.48 -3.26
C LEU A 75 6.92 -13.75 -2.73
N LYS A 76 5.95 -14.47 -2.15
CA LYS A 76 4.70 -13.87 -1.65
C LYS A 76 4.86 -13.13 -0.33
N VAL A 77 5.89 -13.42 0.45
CA VAL A 77 6.20 -12.70 1.70
C VAL A 77 7.02 -11.42 1.46
N ASP A 78 7.91 -11.39 0.46
CA ASP A 78 8.72 -10.20 0.15
C ASP A 78 7.86 -9.12 -0.54
N PRO A 79 7.74 -7.90 0.05
CA PRO A 79 6.97 -6.80 -0.54
C PRO A 79 7.35 -6.44 -1.99
N ARG A 80 8.59 -6.70 -2.41
CA ARG A 80 9.11 -6.38 -3.75
C ARG A 80 8.67 -7.40 -4.80
N THR A 81 8.32 -8.62 -4.41
CA THR A 81 8.03 -9.72 -5.32
C THR A 81 6.64 -10.32 -5.14
N ARG A 82 5.92 -9.98 -4.07
CA ARG A 82 4.61 -10.57 -3.73
C ARG A 82 3.54 -10.42 -4.83
N LEU A 83 3.66 -9.40 -5.67
CA LEU A 83 2.73 -9.11 -6.76
C LEU A 83 3.15 -9.75 -8.10
N ILE A 84 4.27 -10.46 -8.13
CA ILE A 84 4.65 -11.28 -9.27
C ILE A 84 3.79 -12.54 -9.23
N PRO A 85 2.98 -12.82 -10.26
CA PRO A 85 2.21 -14.04 -10.32
C PRO A 85 3.14 -15.27 -10.42
N VAL A 86 2.79 -16.30 -9.63
CA VAL A 86 3.50 -17.57 -9.61
C VAL A 86 2.53 -18.67 -10.03
N VAL A 87 2.86 -19.34 -11.12
CA VAL A 87 2.12 -20.52 -11.60
C VAL A 87 2.97 -21.75 -11.36
N LEU A 88 2.47 -22.66 -10.53
CA LEU A 88 3.17 -23.89 -10.21
C LEU A 88 2.84 -24.99 -11.23
N ILE A 89 3.86 -25.74 -11.62
CA ILE A 89 3.77 -26.90 -12.50
C ILE A 89 4.03 -28.13 -11.63
N THR A 90 3.13 -29.09 -11.62
CA THR A 90 3.24 -30.25 -10.73
C THR A 90 3.05 -31.57 -11.48
N GLY A 91 3.63 -32.66 -10.97
CA GLY A 91 3.22 -34.01 -11.27
C GLY A 91 1.83 -34.32 -10.66
N ILE A 92 1.42 -35.57 -10.70
CA ILE A 92 0.08 -36.01 -10.33
C ILE A 92 -0.11 -36.01 -8.80
N GLY A 93 -1.26 -35.46 -8.30
CA GLY A 93 -1.75 -35.62 -6.92
C GLY A 93 -2.67 -34.48 -6.49
N GLU A 94 -3.83 -34.78 -5.91
CA GLU A 94 -4.74 -33.75 -5.35
C GLU A 94 -4.15 -33.03 -4.14
N GLU A 95 -3.27 -33.67 -3.40
CA GLU A 95 -2.54 -33.11 -2.27
C GLU A 95 -1.69 -31.87 -2.64
N PHE A 96 -1.17 -31.81 -3.85
CA PHE A 96 -0.40 -30.65 -4.34
C PHE A 96 -1.27 -29.41 -4.56
N LYS A 97 -2.58 -29.56 -4.81
CA LYS A 97 -3.49 -28.42 -4.95
C LYS A 97 -3.60 -27.60 -3.65
N VAL A 98 -3.76 -28.30 -2.53
CA VAL A 98 -3.85 -27.66 -1.22
C VAL A 98 -2.56 -26.94 -0.88
N GLN A 99 -1.42 -27.61 -1.09
CA GLN A 99 -0.10 -27.03 -0.83
C GLN A 99 0.20 -25.82 -1.72
N ALA A 100 -0.26 -25.83 -2.99
CA ALA A 100 -0.11 -24.68 -3.89
C ALA A 100 -0.88 -23.45 -3.38
N ILE A 101 -2.11 -23.65 -2.93
CA ILE A 101 -2.93 -22.58 -2.34
C ILE A 101 -2.31 -22.07 -1.05
N GLU A 102 -1.86 -22.94 -0.14
CA GLU A 102 -1.18 -22.59 1.09
C GLU A 102 0.16 -21.87 0.87
N ALA A 103 0.85 -22.17 -0.23
CA ALA A 103 2.04 -21.47 -0.65
C ALA A 103 1.75 -20.08 -1.25
N GLY A 104 0.49 -19.75 -1.51
CA GLY A 104 0.06 -18.49 -2.12
C GLY A 104 0.24 -18.44 -3.63
N ALA A 105 0.29 -19.59 -4.32
CA ALA A 105 0.38 -19.61 -5.78
C ALA A 105 -0.90 -19.04 -6.41
N ASP A 106 -0.72 -18.27 -7.49
CA ASP A 106 -1.84 -17.64 -8.21
C ASP A 106 -2.58 -18.64 -9.09
N ASP A 107 -1.87 -19.66 -9.57
CA ASP A 107 -2.43 -20.78 -10.33
C ASP A 107 -1.49 -22.00 -10.29
N PHE A 108 -2.00 -23.13 -10.70
CA PHE A 108 -1.20 -24.36 -10.89
C PHE A 108 -1.74 -25.21 -12.03
N PHE A 109 -0.91 -26.03 -12.63
CA PHE A 109 -1.35 -27.05 -13.59
C PHE A 109 -0.49 -28.32 -13.51
N VAL A 110 -1.07 -29.41 -13.98
CA VAL A 110 -0.53 -30.77 -13.83
C VAL A 110 0.13 -31.23 -15.12
N LYS A 111 1.29 -31.85 -15.03
CA LYS A 111 1.97 -32.57 -16.14
C LYS A 111 1.20 -33.92 -16.40
N PRO A 112 0.94 -34.33 -17.66
CA PRO A 112 1.26 -33.61 -18.89
C PRO A 112 0.26 -32.50 -19.22
N PHE A 113 0.70 -31.43 -19.84
CA PHE A 113 -0.09 -30.28 -20.24
C PHE A 113 0.08 -29.98 -21.73
N THR A 114 -0.91 -29.32 -22.31
CA THR A 114 -0.88 -28.90 -23.71
C THR A 114 -0.39 -27.47 -23.89
N PRO A 115 0.11 -27.08 -25.08
CA PRO A 115 0.43 -25.68 -25.37
C PRO A 115 -0.77 -24.74 -25.21
N ALA A 116 -1.98 -25.23 -25.39
CA ALA A 116 -3.22 -24.47 -25.19
C ALA A 116 -3.43 -24.15 -23.70
N ASP A 117 -3.22 -25.13 -22.82
CA ASP A 117 -3.33 -24.95 -21.36
C ASP A 117 -2.35 -23.89 -20.86
N LEU A 118 -1.08 -24.01 -21.25
CA LEU A 118 -0.05 -23.04 -20.87
C LEU A 118 -0.38 -21.62 -21.38
N ARG A 119 -0.82 -21.50 -22.63
CA ARG A 119 -1.21 -20.21 -23.22
C ARG A 119 -2.30 -19.51 -22.44
N VAL A 120 -3.35 -20.25 -22.04
CA VAL A 120 -4.46 -19.68 -21.27
C VAL A 120 -3.98 -19.15 -19.92
N ARG A 121 -3.17 -19.93 -19.19
CA ARG A 121 -2.67 -19.56 -17.86
C ARG A 121 -1.72 -18.37 -17.90
N ILE A 122 -0.77 -18.37 -18.84
CA ILE A 122 0.11 -17.22 -19.05
C ILE A 122 -0.71 -15.96 -19.32
N ARG A 123 -1.70 -16.04 -20.22
CA ARG A 123 -2.55 -14.89 -20.56
C ARG A 123 -3.33 -14.38 -19.33
N VAL A 124 -3.90 -15.26 -18.53
CA VAL A 124 -4.66 -14.89 -17.33
C VAL A 124 -3.73 -14.26 -16.31
N ALA A 125 -2.58 -14.89 -16.01
CA ALA A 125 -1.61 -14.38 -15.05
C ALA A 125 -1.06 -13.01 -15.45
N LEU A 126 -0.66 -12.84 -16.70
CA LEU A 126 -0.16 -11.54 -17.21
C LEU A 126 -1.24 -10.45 -17.23
N ARG A 127 -2.49 -10.82 -17.53
CA ARG A 127 -3.61 -9.87 -17.46
C ARG A 127 -3.84 -9.40 -16.03
N THR A 128 -3.84 -10.31 -15.06
CA THR A 128 -3.96 -9.95 -13.63
C THR A 128 -2.80 -9.05 -13.21
N LYS A 129 -1.55 -9.40 -13.59
CA LYS A 129 -0.37 -8.57 -13.32
C LYS A 129 -0.51 -7.16 -13.88
N ALA A 130 -0.93 -7.03 -15.14
CA ALA A 130 -1.11 -5.73 -15.79
C ALA A 130 -2.12 -4.85 -15.04
N PHE A 131 -3.26 -5.40 -14.59
CA PHE A 131 -4.23 -4.67 -13.78
C PHE A 131 -3.66 -4.23 -12.42
N THR A 132 -2.91 -5.13 -11.77
CA THR A 132 -2.27 -4.80 -10.49
C THR A 132 -1.25 -3.68 -10.65
N ASP A 133 -0.42 -3.73 -11.69
CA ASP A 133 0.59 -2.70 -11.98
C ASP A 133 -0.05 -1.35 -12.32
N GLU A 134 -1.18 -1.35 -13.05
CA GLU A 134 -1.91 -0.13 -13.36
C GLU A 134 -2.49 0.51 -12.09
N LEU A 135 -3.03 -0.29 -11.17
CA LEU A 135 -3.53 0.18 -9.88
C LEU A 135 -2.40 0.75 -9.01
N GLU A 136 -1.25 0.06 -8.92
CA GLU A 136 -0.09 0.55 -8.17
C GLU A 136 0.45 1.86 -8.78
N SER A 137 0.48 1.97 -10.10
CA SER A 137 0.93 3.17 -10.79
C SER A 137 0.02 4.36 -10.50
N ALA A 138 -1.31 4.17 -10.51
CA ALA A 138 -2.27 5.23 -10.17
C ALA A 138 -2.11 5.68 -8.71
N GLU A 139 -1.93 4.75 -7.78
CA GLU A 139 -1.70 5.05 -6.37
C GLU A 139 -0.38 5.79 -6.15
N ALA A 140 0.70 5.36 -6.82
CA ALA A 140 2.00 6.02 -6.76
C ALA A 140 1.94 7.48 -7.28
N VAL A 141 1.17 7.73 -8.34
CA VAL A 141 0.95 9.09 -8.86
C VAL A 141 0.25 9.95 -7.80
N LEU A 142 -0.81 9.45 -7.15
CA LEU A 142 -1.50 10.20 -6.10
C LEU A 142 -0.61 10.48 -4.90
N CYS A 143 0.17 9.51 -4.44
CA CYS A 143 1.13 9.70 -3.35
C CYS A 143 2.20 10.73 -3.73
N THR A 144 2.67 10.73 -4.99
CA THR A 144 3.64 11.72 -5.49
C THR A 144 3.02 13.12 -5.54
N LEU A 145 1.77 13.24 -5.95
CA LEU A 145 1.04 14.51 -5.92
C LEU A 145 0.86 15.02 -4.49
N ALA A 146 0.47 14.15 -3.57
CA ALA A 146 0.33 14.50 -2.15
C ALA A 146 1.66 15.01 -1.57
N LYS A 147 2.77 14.30 -1.82
CA LYS A 147 4.12 14.76 -1.45
C LYS A 147 4.51 16.08 -2.12
N SER A 148 4.08 16.31 -3.36
CA SER A 148 4.35 17.58 -4.05
C SER A 148 3.59 18.75 -3.44
N ILE A 149 2.40 18.50 -2.90
CA ILE A 149 1.64 19.50 -2.13
C ILE A 149 2.29 19.75 -0.78
N GLU A 150 2.70 18.68 -0.09
CA GLU A 150 3.48 18.75 1.14
C GLU A 150 4.78 19.55 0.95
N ALA A 151 5.53 19.29 -0.12
CA ALA A 151 6.78 19.98 -0.43
C ALA A 151 6.64 21.49 -0.69
N LYS A 152 5.42 22.01 -0.88
CA LYS A 152 5.16 23.46 -0.91
C LYS A 152 5.24 24.09 0.49
N ASP A 153 5.00 23.30 1.52
CA ASP A 153 5.24 23.70 2.91
C ASP A 153 6.62 23.15 3.35
N PRO A 154 7.66 23.99 3.41
CA PRO A 154 9.03 23.56 3.66
C PRO A 154 9.26 22.90 5.05
N TYR A 155 8.22 22.84 5.88
CA TYR A 155 8.28 22.28 7.23
C TYR A 155 7.65 20.89 7.36
N THR A 156 7.16 20.33 6.27
CA THR A 156 6.44 19.04 6.25
C THR A 156 7.25 17.91 5.61
N GLU A 157 8.54 18.10 5.33
CA GLU A 157 9.37 17.05 4.72
C GLU A 157 9.33 15.75 5.52
N GLY A 158 8.91 14.67 4.85
CA GLY A 158 8.77 13.34 5.45
C GLY A 158 7.58 13.17 6.41
N HIS A 159 6.68 14.15 6.47
CA HIS A 159 5.47 14.10 7.31
C HIS A 159 4.57 12.92 6.92
N CYS A 160 4.24 12.78 5.64
CA CYS A 160 3.39 11.70 5.13
C CYS A 160 3.93 10.31 5.51
N GLU A 161 5.25 10.10 5.37
CA GLU A 161 5.91 8.85 5.74
C GLU A 161 5.79 8.57 7.24
N ARG A 162 6.11 9.56 8.08
CA ARG A 162 6.01 9.41 9.54
C ARG A 162 4.58 9.14 9.98
N LEU A 163 3.60 9.86 9.40
CA LEU A 163 2.18 9.60 9.69
C LEU A 163 1.78 8.18 9.33
N ALA A 164 2.13 7.72 8.13
CA ALA A 164 1.83 6.36 7.69
C ALA A 164 2.42 5.30 8.62
N GLU A 165 3.68 5.48 9.05
CA GLU A 165 4.36 4.56 9.96
C GLU A 165 3.74 4.54 11.37
N TYR A 166 3.48 5.71 11.95
CA TYR A 166 2.85 5.80 13.27
C TYR A 166 1.42 5.28 13.26
N ALA A 167 0.61 5.65 12.25
CA ALA A 167 -0.77 5.22 12.14
C ALA A 167 -0.89 3.70 12.00
N VAL A 168 -0.05 3.07 11.15
CA VAL A 168 -0.01 1.61 11.02
C VAL A 168 0.47 0.94 12.31
N SER A 169 1.50 1.49 12.96
CA SER A 169 2.02 0.94 14.22
C SER A 169 0.96 1.00 15.33
N LEU A 170 0.22 2.11 15.40
CA LEU A 170 -0.87 2.29 16.37
C LEU A 170 -2.06 1.39 16.04
N GLY A 171 -2.43 1.26 14.76
CA GLY A 171 -3.47 0.33 14.32
C GLY A 171 -3.16 -1.12 14.67
N ARG A 172 -1.91 -1.56 14.53
CA ARG A 172 -1.45 -2.90 14.98
C ARG A 172 -1.55 -3.06 16.49
N ALA A 173 -1.16 -2.06 17.27
CA ALA A 173 -1.29 -2.07 18.72
C ALA A 173 -2.75 -2.16 19.19
N LEU A 174 -3.68 -1.67 18.35
CA LEU A 174 -5.13 -1.76 18.58
C LEU A 174 -5.77 -3.01 17.92
N ALA A 175 -4.97 -3.97 17.44
CA ALA A 175 -5.38 -5.23 16.82
C ALA A 175 -6.34 -5.03 15.61
N MET A 176 -6.12 -3.99 14.80
CA MET A 176 -6.90 -3.72 13.60
C MET A 176 -6.60 -4.74 12.49
N ARG A 177 -7.55 -4.92 11.57
CA ARG A 177 -7.40 -5.81 10.40
C ARG A 177 -6.41 -5.24 9.40
N GLU A 178 -5.78 -6.08 8.60
CA GLU A 178 -4.80 -5.67 7.57
C GLU A 178 -5.39 -4.69 6.54
N GLU A 179 -6.68 -4.79 6.25
CA GLU A 179 -7.39 -3.84 5.38
C GLU A 179 -7.39 -2.42 5.96
N ASP A 180 -7.67 -2.32 7.26
CA ASP A 180 -7.69 -1.05 7.98
C ASP A 180 -6.26 -0.48 8.13
N LEU A 181 -5.25 -1.34 8.33
CA LEU A 181 -3.83 -0.94 8.35
C LEU A 181 -3.37 -0.41 7.00
N THR A 182 -3.83 -1.03 5.91
CA THR A 182 -3.58 -0.54 4.55
C THR A 182 -4.25 0.82 4.32
N ALA A 183 -5.49 0.98 4.78
CA ALA A 183 -6.19 2.27 4.71
C ALA A 183 -5.49 3.36 5.52
N LEU A 184 -4.99 3.06 6.73
CA LEU A 184 -4.22 3.98 7.55
C LEU A 184 -2.91 4.41 6.87
N ARG A 185 -2.19 3.46 6.27
CA ARG A 185 -0.97 3.77 5.50
C ARG A 185 -1.25 4.76 4.38
N ARG A 186 -2.25 4.48 3.56
CA ARG A 186 -2.67 5.34 2.45
C ARG A 186 -3.21 6.68 2.93
N GLY A 187 -3.98 6.68 4.02
CA GLY A 187 -4.49 7.88 4.67
C GLY A 187 -3.40 8.82 5.14
N GLY A 188 -2.29 8.29 5.68
CA GLY A 188 -1.11 9.07 6.04
C GLY A 188 -0.55 9.88 4.88
N TYR A 189 -0.57 9.34 3.66
CA TYR A 189 -0.14 10.07 2.47
C TYR A 189 -1.21 11.00 1.89
N LEU A 190 -2.48 10.61 1.93
CA LEU A 190 -3.53 11.24 1.12
C LEU A 190 -4.47 12.17 1.88
N HIS A 191 -4.39 12.22 3.23
CA HIS A 191 -5.33 13.00 4.04
C HIS A 191 -5.41 14.48 3.64
N ASP A 192 -4.28 15.05 3.29
CA ASP A 192 -4.10 16.46 2.94
C ASP A 192 -4.11 16.75 1.42
N LEU A 193 -4.38 15.74 0.56
CA LEU A 193 -4.38 15.90 -0.91
C LEU A 193 -5.27 17.04 -1.37
N GLY A 194 -6.39 17.29 -0.70
CA GLY A 194 -7.32 18.36 -1.05
C GLY A 194 -6.76 19.78 -0.86
N LYS A 195 -5.63 19.96 -0.20
CA LYS A 195 -4.93 21.26 -0.13
C LYS A 195 -4.48 21.78 -1.50
N VAL A 196 -4.50 20.91 -2.54
CA VAL A 196 -4.28 21.32 -3.93
C VAL A 196 -5.24 22.44 -4.38
N ALA A 197 -6.45 22.47 -3.83
CA ALA A 197 -7.47 23.48 -4.15
C ALA A 197 -7.37 24.75 -3.27
N VAL A 198 -6.47 24.80 -2.30
CA VAL A 198 -6.26 25.96 -1.44
C VAL A 198 -5.34 26.96 -2.15
N PRO A 199 -5.75 28.23 -2.29
CA PRO A 199 -4.88 29.27 -2.87
C PRO A 199 -3.55 29.37 -2.11
N GLU A 200 -2.45 29.51 -2.84
CA GLU A 200 -1.10 29.55 -2.28
C GLU A 200 -0.92 30.68 -1.25
N ALA A 201 -1.57 31.82 -1.48
CA ALA A 201 -1.56 32.96 -0.54
C ALA A 201 -2.19 32.62 0.83
N ILE A 202 -3.10 31.63 0.90
CA ILE A 202 -3.68 31.13 2.14
C ILE A 202 -2.82 30.00 2.70
N LEU A 203 -2.39 29.06 1.86
CA LEU A 203 -1.59 27.91 2.27
C LEU A 203 -0.28 28.32 2.96
N LEU A 204 0.41 29.33 2.40
CA LEU A 204 1.72 29.82 2.88
C LEU A 204 1.62 31.04 3.80
N LYS A 205 0.43 31.38 4.28
CA LYS A 205 0.24 32.56 5.14
C LYS A 205 0.97 32.41 6.46
N ALA A 206 1.86 33.34 6.77
CA ALA A 206 2.66 33.37 8.01
C ALA A 206 1.91 33.91 9.24
N GLY A 207 0.59 34.02 9.21
CA GLY A 207 -0.21 34.58 10.30
C GLY A 207 -1.55 33.86 10.49
N PRO A 208 -2.38 34.29 11.45
CA PRO A 208 -3.70 33.69 11.67
C PRO A 208 -4.59 33.88 10.45
N PHE A 209 -5.42 32.89 10.16
CA PHE A 209 -6.42 32.97 9.10
C PHE A 209 -7.58 33.89 9.50
N THR A 210 -8.09 34.67 8.54
CA THR A 210 -9.40 35.30 8.70
C THR A 210 -10.51 34.22 8.71
N PRO A 211 -11.74 34.53 9.12
CA PRO A 211 -12.84 33.57 9.05
C PRO A 211 -13.06 32.99 7.65
N GLU A 212 -12.92 33.81 6.60
CA GLU A 212 -13.09 33.43 5.19
C GLU A 212 -11.94 32.51 4.74
N GLU A 213 -10.70 32.84 5.07
CA GLU A 213 -9.53 32.01 4.77
C GLU A 213 -9.59 30.67 5.49
N ARG A 214 -10.05 30.68 6.75
CA ARG A 214 -10.28 29.46 7.54
C ARG A 214 -11.35 28.58 6.87
N ALA A 215 -12.44 29.15 6.41
CA ALA A 215 -13.48 28.41 5.70
C ALA A 215 -12.96 27.78 4.40
N ILE A 216 -12.08 28.47 3.67
CA ILE A 216 -11.43 27.91 2.47
C ILE A 216 -10.51 26.74 2.87
N MET A 217 -9.66 26.92 3.89
CA MET A 217 -8.75 25.87 4.37
C MET A 217 -9.54 24.63 4.84
N GLN A 218 -10.62 24.81 5.57
CA GLN A 218 -11.44 23.71 6.10
C GLN A 218 -12.18 22.88 5.03
N ARG A 219 -12.12 23.28 3.76
CA ARG A 219 -12.70 22.49 2.66
C ARG A 219 -11.78 21.39 2.15
N HIS A 220 -10.48 21.39 2.48
CA HIS A 220 -9.55 20.40 1.91
C HIS A 220 -9.95 18.94 2.19
N PRO A 221 -10.54 18.56 3.34
CA PRO A 221 -10.94 17.17 3.54
C PRO A 221 -12.03 16.73 2.55
N VAL A 222 -13.00 17.62 2.27
CA VAL A 222 -14.08 17.35 1.29
C VAL A 222 -13.52 17.25 -0.12
N VAL A 223 -12.65 18.19 -0.51
CA VAL A 223 -12.00 18.16 -1.83
C VAL A 223 -11.10 16.93 -2.00
N GLY A 224 -10.35 16.58 -0.97
CA GLY A 224 -9.50 15.38 -0.99
C GLY A 224 -10.32 14.10 -1.17
N GLU A 225 -11.45 13.99 -0.46
CA GLU A 225 -12.39 12.89 -0.65
C GLU A 225 -12.94 12.85 -2.09
N GLU A 226 -13.37 14.00 -2.65
CA GLU A 226 -13.88 14.10 -4.02
C GLU A 226 -12.85 13.65 -5.06
N ILE A 227 -11.58 14.02 -4.90
CA ILE A 227 -10.48 13.60 -5.78
C ILE A 227 -10.27 12.08 -5.73
N CYS A 228 -10.34 11.48 -4.54
CA CYS A 228 -10.07 10.06 -4.34
C CYS A 228 -11.30 9.16 -4.60
N ARG A 229 -12.51 9.68 -4.55
CA ARG A 229 -13.78 8.94 -4.68
C ARG A 229 -13.91 8.07 -5.93
N PRO A 230 -13.45 8.49 -7.13
CA PRO A 230 -13.53 7.66 -8.33
C PRO A 230 -12.68 6.37 -8.26
N LEU A 231 -11.74 6.28 -7.34
CA LEU A 231 -10.82 5.14 -7.22
C LEU A 231 -11.36 4.11 -6.23
N HIS A 232 -11.84 2.97 -6.75
CA HIS A 232 -12.38 1.89 -5.91
C HIS A 232 -11.38 1.34 -4.90
N SER A 233 -10.08 1.34 -5.22
CA SER A 233 -9.02 0.92 -4.31
C SER A 233 -8.83 1.83 -3.08
N LEU A 234 -9.39 3.04 -3.11
CA LEU A 234 -9.29 4.03 -2.04
C LEU A 234 -10.56 4.18 -1.20
N GLN A 235 -11.61 3.37 -1.42
CA GLN A 235 -12.88 3.52 -0.70
C GLN A 235 -12.71 3.45 0.83
N ALA A 236 -11.84 2.59 1.34
CA ALA A 236 -11.52 2.49 2.77
C ALA A 236 -10.71 3.69 3.31
N VAL A 237 -10.11 4.50 2.42
CA VAL A 237 -9.33 5.69 2.78
C VAL A 237 -10.19 6.95 2.86
N LEU A 238 -11.31 7.00 2.12
CA LEU A 238 -12.17 8.18 2.06
C LEU A 238 -12.62 8.69 3.43
N PRO A 239 -13.05 7.81 4.38
CA PRO A 239 -13.40 8.25 5.73
C PRO A 239 -12.24 8.90 6.48
N ILE A 240 -10.99 8.48 6.22
CA ILE A 240 -9.81 9.07 6.83
C ILE A 240 -9.61 10.49 6.27
N ILE A 241 -9.61 10.63 4.94
CA ILE A 241 -9.41 11.91 4.25
C ILE A 241 -10.47 12.93 4.70
N ARG A 242 -11.75 12.51 4.76
CA ARG A 242 -12.84 13.41 5.10
C ARG A 242 -12.85 13.82 6.56
N HIS A 243 -12.54 12.91 7.50
CA HIS A 243 -12.82 13.08 8.91
C HIS A 243 -11.60 13.22 9.83
N HIS A 244 -10.37 13.36 9.29
CA HIS A 244 -9.16 13.50 10.12
C HIS A 244 -9.11 14.79 10.94
N HIS A 245 -10.01 15.75 10.71
CA HIS A 245 -10.15 16.97 11.50
C HIS A 245 -11.42 16.99 12.37
N GLU A 246 -12.15 15.87 12.48
CA GLU A 246 -13.28 15.77 13.38
C GLU A 246 -12.81 15.59 14.83
N ASN A 247 -13.43 16.31 15.77
CA ASN A 247 -13.19 16.15 17.19
C ASN A 247 -14.28 15.28 17.83
N GLN A 248 -13.95 14.54 18.90
CA GLN A 248 -14.88 13.65 19.58
C GLN A 248 -16.11 14.40 20.17
N ASP A 249 -15.97 15.69 20.49
CA ASP A 249 -17.05 16.55 21.02
C ASP A 249 -17.92 17.18 19.92
N GLY A 250 -17.59 16.96 18.63
CA GLY A 250 -18.29 17.52 17.48
C GLY A 250 -17.90 18.95 17.13
N SER A 251 -16.85 19.50 17.72
CA SER A 251 -16.31 20.83 17.40
C SER A 251 -15.40 20.82 16.15
N GLY A 252 -15.17 19.64 15.56
CA GLY A 252 -14.36 19.45 14.37
C GLY A 252 -15.08 19.81 13.07
N TYR A 253 -14.47 19.46 11.96
CA TYR A 253 -14.99 19.69 10.62
C TYR A 253 -14.61 18.53 9.68
N PRO A 254 -15.30 18.34 8.54
CA PRO A 254 -16.35 19.17 7.93
C PRO A 254 -17.77 18.88 8.41
N ASP A 255 -18.06 17.72 9.03
CA ASP A 255 -19.41 17.24 9.29
C ASP A 255 -19.83 17.40 10.77
N GLY A 256 -18.91 17.72 11.69
CA GLY A 256 -19.18 17.88 13.12
C GLY A 256 -19.58 16.56 13.80
N LEU A 257 -18.98 15.44 13.36
CA LEU A 257 -19.24 14.11 13.91
C LEU A 257 -18.83 14.01 15.38
N ARG A 258 -19.49 13.12 16.13
CA ARG A 258 -19.26 12.98 17.58
C ARG A 258 -18.97 11.53 17.97
N GLY A 259 -18.08 11.37 18.92
CA GLY A 259 -17.83 10.09 19.56
C GLY A 259 -17.49 8.99 18.54
N GLU A 260 -18.26 7.90 18.57
CA GLU A 260 -18.03 6.75 17.70
C GLU A 260 -18.49 6.95 16.25
N ASP A 261 -19.24 8.02 15.94
CA ASP A 261 -19.57 8.38 14.57
C ASP A 261 -18.32 8.83 13.79
N VAL A 262 -17.27 9.32 14.48
CA VAL A 262 -15.97 9.56 13.87
C VAL A 262 -15.30 8.22 13.59
N PRO A 263 -14.99 7.87 12.32
CA PRO A 263 -14.37 6.60 11.99
C PRO A 263 -13.09 6.33 12.77
N LEU A 264 -12.90 5.11 13.28
CA LEU A 264 -11.73 4.75 14.09
C LEU A 264 -10.41 5.07 13.39
N THR A 265 -10.32 4.82 12.09
CA THR A 265 -9.13 5.12 11.28
C THR A 265 -8.85 6.63 11.20
N ALA A 266 -9.88 7.47 11.14
CA ALA A 266 -9.73 8.92 11.18
C ALA A 266 -9.27 9.41 12.56
N ARG A 267 -9.84 8.86 13.66
CA ARG A 267 -9.39 9.15 15.03
C ARG A 267 -7.92 8.79 15.27
N ILE A 268 -7.47 7.68 14.70
CA ILE A 268 -6.06 7.26 14.78
C ILE A 268 -5.17 8.26 14.04
N LEU A 269 -5.52 8.59 12.79
CA LEU A 269 -4.69 9.52 12.00
C LEU A 269 -4.62 10.89 12.67
N GLN A 270 -5.73 11.39 13.22
CA GLN A 270 -5.80 12.66 13.94
C GLN A 270 -4.81 12.75 15.08
N VAL A 271 -4.70 11.70 15.93
CA VAL A 271 -3.76 11.68 17.06
C VAL A 271 -2.32 11.71 16.56
N VAL A 272 -2.03 10.95 15.50
CA VAL A 272 -0.70 10.86 14.92
C VAL A 272 -0.31 12.17 14.24
N ASP A 273 -1.22 12.80 13.51
CA ASP A 273 -1.00 14.08 12.82
C ASP A 273 -0.67 15.20 13.82
N VAL A 274 -1.48 15.32 14.88
CA VAL A 274 -1.22 16.29 15.94
C VAL A 274 0.15 16.05 16.59
N TYR A 275 0.51 14.79 16.85
CA TYR A 275 1.82 14.46 17.42
C TYR A 275 2.96 14.87 16.51
N ASP A 276 2.91 14.53 15.23
CA ASP A 276 3.93 14.89 14.25
C ASP A 276 4.02 16.42 14.11
N ALA A 277 2.88 17.10 14.06
CA ALA A 277 2.81 18.54 14.03
C ALA A 277 3.43 19.20 15.27
N LEU A 278 3.32 18.58 16.44
CA LEU A 278 3.90 19.09 17.69
C LEU A 278 5.41 18.83 17.79
N THR A 279 5.90 17.73 17.23
CA THR A 279 7.30 17.28 17.34
C THR A 279 8.16 17.64 16.13
N THR A 280 7.62 18.39 15.16
CA THR A 280 8.34 18.93 14.00
C THR A 280 8.52 20.44 14.14
N ASP A 281 9.68 20.96 13.73
CA ASP A 281 9.94 22.39 13.70
C ASP A 281 9.00 23.11 12.73
N ARG A 282 8.45 24.25 13.15
CA ARG A 282 7.61 25.13 12.31
C ARG A 282 8.14 26.56 12.37
N PRO A 283 7.87 27.43 11.36
CA PRO A 283 8.45 28.78 11.28
C PRO A 283 8.26 29.64 12.52
N TYR A 284 7.17 29.39 13.21
CA TYR A 284 6.73 30.16 14.36
C TYR A 284 6.82 29.40 15.69
N ARG A 285 7.33 28.15 15.66
CA ARG A 285 7.41 27.30 16.87
C ARG A 285 8.42 26.17 16.69
N PRO A 286 9.45 26.06 17.56
CA PRO A 286 10.34 24.90 17.59
C PRO A 286 9.57 23.62 17.95
N ALA A 287 10.14 22.48 17.58
CA ALA A 287 9.62 21.16 17.95
C ALA A 287 9.52 21.02 19.48
N LEU A 288 8.41 20.49 19.93
CA LEU A 288 8.26 20.10 21.33
C LEU A 288 8.98 18.77 21.60
N THR A 289 9.37 18.57 22.85
CA THR A 289 9.84 17.24 23.26
C THR A 289 8.72 16.21 23.15
N THR A 290 9.07 14.95 22.93
CA THR A 290 8.10 13.83 22.93
C THR A 290 7.19 13.85 24.18
N VAL A 291 7.75 14.15 25.35
CA VAL A 291 6.99 14.20 26.61
C VAL A 291 5.95 15.31 26.56
N THR A 292 6.36 16.53 26.23
CA THR A 292 5.45 17.68 26.17
C THR A 292 4.36 17.51 25.10
N ALA A 293 4.72 16.92 23.93
CA ALA A 293 3.75 16.64 22.88
C ALA A 293 2.68 15.63 23.35
N LEU A 294 3.09 14.57 24.03
CA LEU A 294 2.14 13.58 24.59
C LEU A 294 1.26 14.19 25.69
N GLU A 295 1.82 15.01 26.59
CA GLU A 295 1.05 15.74 27.61
C GLU A 295 0.00 16.67 26.98
N THR A 296 0.35 17.35 25.89
CA THR A 296 -0.57 18.21 25.13
C THR A 296 -1.74 17.41 24.57
N ILE A 297 -1.46 16.27 23.91
CA ILE A 297 -2.50 15.41 23.33
C ILE A 297 -3.39 14.78 24.41
N GLU A 298 -2.83 14.44 25.58
CA GLU A 298 -3.60 13.95 26.72
C GLU A 298 -4.52 15.04 27.29
N ALA A 299 -4.07 16.28 27.37
CA ALA A 299 -4.92 17.39 27.77
C ALA A 299 -6.08 17.63 26.76
N GLU A 300 -5.81 17.51 25.45
CA GLU A 300 -6.86 17.54 24.41
C GLU A 300 -7.87 16.40 24.55
N ALA A 301 -7.41 15.19 24.92
CA ALA A 301 -8.30 14.07 25.18
C ALA A 301 -9.20 14.32 26.40
N GLN A 302 -8.66 14.89 27.49
CA GLN A 302 -9.43 15.29 28.67
C GLN A 302 -10.46 16.37 28.39
N GLN A 303 -10.22 17.21 27.37
CA GLN A 303 -11.18 18.22 26.88
C GLN A 303 -12.25 17.60 25.95
N GLY A 304 -12.18 16.31 25.65
CA GLY A 304 -13.13 15.64 24.77
C GLY A 304 -12.82 15.80 23.28
N TRP A 305 -11.63 16.27 22.89
CA TRP A 305 -11.28 16.41 21.47
C TRP A 305 -10.73 15.14 20.85
N ARG A 306 -10.06 14.31 21.66
CA ARG A 306 -9.40 13.07 21.20
C ARG A 306 -9.96 11.84 21.92
N ASP A 307 -9.85 10.69 21.29
CA ASP A 307 -10.21 9.41 21.93
C ASP A 307 -9.12 9.00 22.93
N GLU A 308 -9.47 8.98 24.22
CA GLU A 308 -8.56 8.65 25.31
C GLU A 308 -7.90 7.27 25.16
N ARG A 309 -8.63 6.28 24.61
CA ARG A 309 -8.11 4.92 24.41
C ARG A 309 -6.99 4.94 23.36
N ILE A 310 -7.17 5.70 22.28
CA ILE A 310 -6.19 5.84 21.20
C ILE A 310 -4.96 6.60 21.72
N VAL A 311 -5.17 7.71 22.44
CA VAL A 311 -4.07 8.51 23.02
C VAL A 311 -3.24 7.67 23.99
N ARG A 312 -3.88 6.88 24.85
CA ARG A 312 -3.19 5.96 25.78
C ARG A 312 -2.36 4.91 25.04
N ALA A 313 -2.94 4.26 24.01
CA ALA A 313 -2.23 3.29 23.19
C ALA A 313 -1.04 3.92 22.45
N PHE A 314 -1.20 5.14 21.92
CA PHE A 314 -0.13 5.86 21.24
C PHE A 314 1.01 6.23 22.19
N ARG A 315 0.71 6.68 23.40
CA ARG A 315 1.71 6.94 24.45
C ARG A 315 2.57 5.71 24.75
N HIS A 316 1.92 4.54 24.90
CA HIS A 316 2.65 3.28 25.12
C HIS A 316 3.55 2.93 23.92
N LEU A 317 3.06 3.12 22.70
CA LEU A 317 3.82 2.87 21.48
C LEU A 317 5.08 3.73 21.39
N VAL A 318 4.95 5.03 21.66
CA VAL A 318 6.07 5.98 21.56
C VAL A 318 7.10 5.76 22.66
N ASN A 319 6.67 5.45 23.89
CA ASN A 319 7.57 5.18 25.02
C ASN A 319 8.27 3.81 24.89
N GLY A 320 7.67 2.82 24.24
CA GLY A 320 8.25 1.50 24.02
C GLY A 320 9.28 1.41 22.88
N LYS A 321 9.42 2.46 22.07
CA LYS A 321 10.43 2.57 21.01
C LYS A 321 11.77 3.18 21.49
N ARG A 322 11.93 3.43 22.82
CA ARG A 322 13.17 3.97 23.44
C ARG A 322 14.09 2.87 23.91
#